data_a97498a747dfeb26fe3a51d7fc7480e6
#
_entry.id   a97498a747dfeb26fe3a51d7fc7480e6
#
_cell.length_a   1.000
_cell.length_b   1.000
_cell.length_c   1.000
_cell.angle_alpha   90.00
_cell.angle_beta   90.00
_cell.angle_gamma   90.00
#
_symmetry.space_group_name_H-M   'P 1'
#
loop_
_entity.id
_entity.type
_entity.pdbx_description
1 polymer ?
#
loop_
_entity_poly.entity_id
_entity_poly.type
_entity_poly.pdbx_seq_one_letter_code
_entity_poly.pdbx_strand_id
1 'polypeptide(L)'
;MWALAKIKSYQSIKEPFIHVDGDVFIWTKIDESLRDHELIVQNEETTTDYYGKMWCDIRHAISYMPEEMKRYDLHIDNKAYNMGIFGGIDIDFIQRYTYKAFDFVDKNIKW
;
A
#
# COMPACT_ATOMS: atom_id res chain seq x y z
N MET A 1 -2.14 12.00 -7.92
CA MET A 1 -2.09 11.09 -9.10
C MET A 1 -0.85 10.19 -9.14
N TRP A 2 0.29 10.60 -8.62
CA TRP A 2 1.52 9.79 -8.60
C TRP A 2 1.35 8.41 -7.91
N ALA A 3 0.71 8.35 -6.75
CA ALA A 3 0.48 7.09 -6.04
C ALA A 3 -0.36 6.08 -6.85
N LEU A 4 -1.33 6.53 -7.63
CA LEU A 4 -2.14 5.66 -8.48
C LEU A 4 -1.33 5.07 -9.64
N ALA A 5 -0.40 5.84 -10.21
CA ALA A 5 0.51 5.34 -11.25
C ALA A 5 1.41 4.22 -10.71
N LYS A 6 1.91 4.38 -9.48
CA LYS A 6 2.69 3.36 -8.77
C LYS A 6 1.88 2.07 -8.55
N ILE A 7 0.65 2.19 -8.04
CA ILE A 7 -0.26 1.04 -7.85
C ILE A 7 -0.59 0.37 -9.19
N LYS A 8 -0.75 1.16 -10.27
CA LYS A 8 -0.97 0.63 -11.63
C LYS A 8 0.20 -0.19 -12.14
N SER A 9 1.43 0.24 -11.85
CA SER A 9 2.63 -0.53 -12.17
C SER A 9 2.62 -1.89 -11.47
N TYR A 10 2.28 -1.93 -10.18
CA TYR A 10 2.16 -3.21 -9.45
C TYR A 10 1.09 -4.12 -10.04
N GLN A 11 -0.05 -3.57 -10.45
CA GLN A 11 -1.13 -4.32 -11.08
C GLN A 11 -0.71 -4.99 -12.40
N SER A 12 0.24 -4.41 -13.12
CA SER A 12 0.72 -4.93 -14.40
C SER A 12 1.70 -6.09 -14.27
N ILE A 13 2.34 -6.25 -13.10
CA ILE A 13 3.34 -7.29 -12.86
C ILE A 13 2.64 -8.58 -12.41
N LYS A 14 2.99 -9.70 -13.03
CA LYS A 14 2.37 -11.03 -12.79
C LYS A 14 3.35 -12.06 -12.24
N GLU A 15 4.53 -11.64 -11.87
CA GLU A 15 5.60 -12.46 -11.32
C GLU A 15 6.17 -11.81 -10.05
N PRO A 16 6.86 -12.55 -9.18
CA PRO A 16 7.52 -12.00 -8.00
C PRO A 16 8.40 -10.80 -8.32
N PHE A 17 8.28 -9.73 -7.54
CA PHE A 17 9.05 -8.51 -7.75
C PHE A 17 9.37 -7.79 -6.44
N ILE A 18 10.38 -6.95 -6.48
CA ILE A 18 10.64 -5.92 -5.48
C ILE A 18 10.73 -4.59 -6.21
N HIS A 19 9.83 -3.69 -5.89
CA HIS A 19 9.85 -2.30 -6.34
C HIS A 19 10.61 -1.45 -5.33
N VAL A 20 11.39 -0.50 -5.84
CA VAL A 20 12.12 0.49 -5.04
C VAL A 20 11.81 1.87 -5.60
N ASP A 21 11.39 2.79 -4.75
CA ASP A 21 11.14 4.19 -5.14
C ASP A 21 12.44 4.87 -5.56
N GLY A 22 12.36 5.81 -6.48
CA GLY A 22 13.52 6.48 -7.06
C GLY A 22 14.31 7.37 -6.09
N ASP A 23 13.76 7.67 -4.91
CA ASP A 23 14.39 8.43 -3.84
C ASP A 23 14.88 7.55 -2.68
N VAL A 24 14.77 6.23 -2.81
CA VAL A 24 15.34 5.26 -1.87
C VAL A 24 16.76 4.90 -2.27
N PHE A 25 17.69 5.10 -1.36
CA PHE A 25 19.10 4.75 -1.54
C PHE A 25 19.43 3.41 -0.88
N ILE A 26 19.95 2.47 -1.66
CA ILE A 26 20.39 1.15 -1.19
C ILE A 26 21.90 1.16 -1.07
N TRP A 27 22.43 1.14 0.15
CA TRP A 27 23.86 1.22 0.43
C TRP A 27 24.58 -0.14 0.47
N THR A 28 23.79 -1.22 0.59
CA THR A 28 24.32 -2.59 0.66
C THR A 28 23.53 -3.50 -0.25
N LYS A 29 24.11 -4.66 -0.59
CA LYS A 29 23.38 -5.70 -1.35
C LYS A 29 22.12 -6.09 -0.58
N ILE A 30 21.00 -6.13 -1.27
CA ILE A 30 19.74 -6.67 -0.71
C ILE A 30 19.97 -8.16 -0.38
N ASP A 31 19.57 -8.56 0.83
CA ASP A 31 19.67 -9.94 1.26
C ASP A 31 18.82 -10.84 0.35
N GLU A 32 19.42 -11.91 -0.13
CA GLU A 32 18.76 -12.84 -1.04
C GLU A 32 17.57 -13.55 -0.39
N SER A 33 17.58 -13.70 0.94
CA SER A 33 16.45 -14.25 1.69
C SER A 33 15.15 -13.44 1.54
N LEU A 34 15.25 -12.13 1.25
CA LEU A 34 14.07 -11.31 1.00
C LEU A 34 13.26 -11.76 -0.22
N ARG A 35 13.89 -12.44 -1.17
CA ARG A 35 13.22 -12.89 -2.39
C ARG A 35 12.12 -13.91 -2.17
N ASP A 36 12.17 -14.62 -1.05
CA ASP A 36 11.25 -15.71 -0.73
C ASP A 36 10.12 -15.29 0.23
N HIS A 37 10.08 -14.00 0.62
CA HIS A 37 9.02 -13.48 1.48
C HIS A 37 7.73 -13.21 0.70
N GLU A 38 6.60 -13.61 1.29
CA GLU A 38 5.27 -13.42 0.71
C GLU A 38 4.99 -11.94 0.44
N LEU A 39 5.31 -11.06 1.40
CA LEU A 39 5.13 -9.62 1.29
C LEU A 39 6.31 -8.88 1.90
N ILE A 40 6.78 -7.85 1.21
CA ILE A 40 7.92 -7.01 1.59
C ILE A 40 7.46 -5.56 1.62
N VAL A 41 7.79 -4.86 2.71
CA VAL A 41 7.65 -3.40 2.84
C VAL A 41 8.94 -2.84 3.41
N GLN A 42 9.20 -1.55 3.23
CA GLN A 42 10.43 -0.92 3.71
C GLN A 42 10.52 -0.99 5.24
N ASN A 43 9.50 -0.49 5.94
CA ASN A 43 9.41 -0.53 7.40
C ASN A 43 7.99 -0.22 7.87
N GLU A 44 7.70 -0.54 9.13
CA GLU A 44 6.54 -0.02 9.84
C GLU A 44 6.82 1.43 10.24
N GLU A 45 5.85 2.32 10.02
CA GLU A 45 5.96 3.72 10.40
C GLU A 45 5.79 3.89 11.91
N THR A 46 6.69 4.66 12.51
CA THR A 46 6.69 4.90 13.96
C THR A 46 5.84 6.08 14.39
N THR A 47 5.50 6.98 13.45
CA THR A 47 4.72 8.20 13.70
C THR A 47 3.50 8.20 12.78
N THR A 48 2.36 7.78 13.30
CA THR A 48 1.13 7.59 12.51
C THR A 48 0.09 8.68 12.69
N ASP A 49 0.34 9.68 13.55
CA ASP A 49 -0.60 10.78 13.84
C ASP A 49 -1.06 11.53 12.59
N TYR A 50 -0.13 11.75 11.65
CA TYR A 50 -0.43 12.38 10.37
C TYR A 50 -1.45 11.56 9.56
N TYR A 51 -1.26 10.25 9.49
CA TYR A 51 -2.18 9.35 8.77
C TYR A 51 -3.53 9.28 9.46
N GLY A 52 -3.56 9.24 10.79
CA GLY A 52 -4.78 9.27 11.57
C GLY A 52 -5.61 10.53 11.32
N LYS A 53 -4.96 11.69 11.32
CA LYS A 53 -5.62 12.97 11.02
C LYS A 53 -6.15 12.99 9.58
N MET A 54 -5.32 12.63 8.60
CA MET A 54 -5.73 12.56 7.21
C MET A 54 -6.89 11.59 7.01
N TRP A 55 -6.86 10.45 7.70
CA TRP A 55 -7.95 9.47 7.65
C TRP A 55 -9.26 10.05 8.21
N CYS A 56 -9.22 10.74 9.35
CA CYS A 56 -10.38 11.42 9.89
C CYS A 56 -11.02 12.41 8.90
N ASP A 57 -10.17 13.18 8.18
CA ASP A 57 -10.64 14.14 7.19
C ASP A 57 -11.29 13.44 5.97
N ILE A 58 -10.65 12.40 5.46
CA ILE A 58 -11.13 11.65 4.28
C ILE A 58 -12.39 10.86 4.61
N ARG A 59 -12.47 10.23 5.77
CA ARG A 59 -13.56 9.36 6.20
C ARG A 59 -14.94 10.00 6.07
N HIS A 60 -15.04 11.30 6.33
CA HIS A 60 -16.29 12.04 6.21
C HIS A 60 -16.64 12.42 4.76
N ALA A 61 -15.68 12.36 3.86
CA ALA A 61 -15.85 12.73 2.46
C ALA A 61 -16.15 11.53 1.54
N ILE A 62 -15.86 10.30 1.98
CA ILE A 62 -16.04 9.09 1.18
C ILE A 62 -17.45 8.52 1.33
N SER A 63 -18.01 8.03 0.23
CA SER A 63 -19.31 7.37 0.18
C SER A 63 -19.23 5.84 0.18
N TYR A 64 -18.07 5.30 -0.21
CA TYR A 64 -17.80 3.87 -0.27
C TYR A 64 -16.56 3.52 0.53
N MET A 65 -16.67 2.53 1.39
CA MET A 65 -15.56 1.99 2.18
C MET A 65 -15.55 0.47 2.07
N PRO A 66 -14.46 -0.15 1.59
CA PRO A 66 -14.31 -1.60 1.59
C PRO A 66 -14.41 -2.20 2.99
N GLU A 67 -14.87 -3.44 3.10
CA GLU A 67 -15.06 -4.11 4.40
C GLU A 67 -13.75 -4.23 5.20
N GLU A 68 -12.63 -4.44 4.52
CA GLU A 68 -11.32 -4.49 5.16
C GLU A 68 -10.96 -3.16 5.82
N MET A 69 -11.25 -2.05 5.16
CA MET A 69 -11.02 -0.71 5.72
C MET A 69 -11.97 -0.41 6.87
N LYS A 70 -13.24 -0.85 6.80
CA LYS A 70 -14.18 -0.70 7.91
C LYS A 70 -13.71 -1.42 9.17
N ARG A 71 -13.17 -2.63 9.03
CA ARG A 71 -12.61 -3.37 10.17
C ARG A 71 -11.42 -2.64 10.78
N TYR A 72 -10.58 -2.06 9.96
CA TYR A 72 -9.39 -1.32 10.39
C TYR A 72 -9.75 0.00 11.08
N ASP A 73 -10.79 0.68 10.60
CA ASP A 73 -11.29 1.95 11.12
C ASP A 73 -11.75 1.86 12.60
N LEU A 74 -12.09 0.68 13.08
CA LEU A 74 -12.50 0.43 14.46
C LEU A 74 -11.31 0.25 15.43
N HIS A 75 -10.08 0.17 14.96
CA HIS A 75 -8.89 -0.04 15.78
C HIS A 75 -8.15 1.28 16.04
N ILE A 76 -7.84 1.53 17.31
CA ILE A 76 -7.14 2.74 17.75
C ILE A 76 -5.64 2.69 17.36
N ASP A 77 -5.06 1.50 17.29
CA ASP A 77 -3.65 1.29 16.96
C ASP A 77 -3.47 1.00 15.47
N ASN A 78 -3.76 1.98 14.64
CA ASN A 78 -3.57 1.86 13.20
C ASN A 78 -2.08 1.85 12.85
N LYS A 79 -1.63 0.74 12.27
CA LYS A 79 -0.29 0.62 11.73
C LYS A 79 -0.25 1.17 10.31
N ALA A 80 0.82 1.87 9.99
CA ALA A 80 1.13 2.30 8.63
C ALA A 80 2.47 1.71 8.21
N TYR A 81 2.61 1.44 6.92
CA TYR A 81 3.84 0.86 6.36
C TYR A 81 4.38 1.77 5.26
N ASN A 82 5.68 2.05 5.35
CA ASN A 82 6.38 2.72 4.28
C ASN A 82 6.56 1.76 3.10
N MET A 83 6.08 2.17 1.95
CA MET A 83 6.15 1.39 0.70
C MET A 83 7.17 1.96 -0.29
N GLY A 84 8.21 2.62 0.20
CA GLY A 84 9.37 3.00 -0.61
C GLY A 84 10.12 1.76 -1.15
N ILE A 85 10.04 0.64 -0.43
CA ILE A 85 10.33 -0.71 -0.93
C ILE A 85 9.05 -1.52 -0.77
N PHE A 86 8.60 -2.17 -1.85
CA PHE A 86 7.38 -2.97 -1.83
C PHE A 86 7.46 -4.13 -2.83
N GLY A 87 6.95 -5.29 -2.46
CA GLY A 87 6.87 -6.45 -3.33
C GLY A 87 6.66 -7.76 -2.59
N GLY A 88 7.13 -8.85 -3.17
CA GLY A 88 7.05 -10.20 -2.61
C GLY A 88 6.66 -11.23 -3.64
N ILE A 89 6.43 -12.46 -3.16
CA ILE A 89 6.03 -13.60 -4.01
C ILE A 89 4.51 -13.84 -4.02
N ASP A 90 3.74 -13.30 -3.05
CA ASP A 90 2.27 -13.42 -3.05
C ASP A 90 1.64 -12.44 -4.05
N ILE A 91 1.73 -12.79 -5.32
CA ILE A 91 1.18 -12.00 -6.42
C ILE A 91 -0.33 -11.90 -6.33
N ASP A 92 -1.02 -12.92 -5.86
CA ASP A 92 -2.47 -12.92 -5.72
C ASP A 92 -2.93 -11.87 -4.69
N PHE A 93 -2.22 -11.76 -3.56
CA PHE A 93 -2.48 -10.69 -2.59
C PHE A 93 -2.24 -9.31 -3.22
N ILE A 94 -1.09 -9.11 -3.88
CA ILE A 94 -0.73 -7.83 -4.50
C ILE A 94 -1.77 -7.43 -5.55
N GLN A 95 -2.24 -8.37 -6.38
CA GLN A 95 -3.28 -8.11 -7.37
C GLN A 95 -4.61 -7.72 -6.71
N ARG A 96 -5.03 -8.42 -5.66
CA ARG A 96 -6.25 -8.06 -4.90
C ARG A 96 -6.13 -6.68 -4.25
N TYR A 97 -4.98 -6.37 -3.66
CA TYR A 97 -4.70 -5.07 -3.06
C TYR A 97 -4.82 -3.94 -4.09
N THR A 98 -4.16 -4.08 -5.24
CA THR A 98 -4.21 -3.06 -6.30
C THR A 98 -5.61 -2.88 -6.86
N TYR A 99 -6.34 -3.98 -7.07
CA TYR A 99 -7.73 -3.93 -7.53
C TYR A 99 -8.62 -3.17 -6.54
N LYS A 100 -8.53 -3.47 -5.25
CA LYS A 100 -9.30 -2.79 -4.20
C LYS A 100 -8.94 -1.31 -4.05
N ALA A 101 -7.67 -0.97 -4.24
CA ALA A 101 -7.24 0.43 -4.24
C ALA A 101 -7.90 1.23 -5.38
N PHE A 102 -7.95 0.69 -6.59
CA PHE A 102 -8.66 1.31 -7.71
C PHE A 102 -10.18 1.34 -7.50
N ASP A 103 -10.77 0.25 -7.05
CA ASP A 103 -12.22 0.19 -6.76
C ASP A 103 -12.62 1.24 -5.71
N PHE A 104 -11.79 1.46 -4.69
CA PHE A 104 -11.99 2.50 -3.69
C PHE A 104 -11.96 3.91 -4.31
N VAL A 105 -10.97 4.17 -5.15
CA VAL A 105 -10.83 5.48 -5.82
C VAL A 105 -11.99 5.72 -6.78
N ASP A 106 -12.31 4.76 -7.65
CA ASP A 106 -13.34 4.89 -8.68
C ASP A 106 -14.74 5.09 -8.09
N LYS A 107 -15.02 4.47 -6.93
CA LYS A 107 -16.31 4.62 -6.25
C LYS A 107 -16.45 5.90 -5.43
N ASN A 108 -15.35 6.56 -5.09
CA ASN A 108 -15.37 7.76 -4.26
C ASN A 108 -15.07 9.05 -5.04
N ILE A 109 -14.36 8.98 -6.15
CA ILE A 109 -14.03 10.14 -6.97
C ILE A 109 -14.97 10.18 -8.18
N LYS A 110 -15.73 11.25 -8.29
CA LYS A 110 -16.47 11.54 -9.52
C LYS A 110 -15.52 12.25 -10.47
N TRP A 111 -15.15 11.57 -11.51
CA TRP A 111 -14.34 12.11 -12.62
C TRP A 111 -15.17 13.07 -13.48
#